data_2a3da555dc69cdec37c3db4a23c9f95c
#
_entry.id   2a3da555dc69cdec37c3db4a23c9f95c
#
_cell.length_a   1.000
_cell.length_b   1.000
_cell.length_c   1.000
_cell.angle_alpha   90.00
_cell.angle_beta   90.00
_cell.angle_gamma   90.00
#
_symmetry.space_group_name_H-M   'P 1'
#
loop_
_entity.id
_entity.type
_entity.pdbx_description
1 polymer ?
#
loop_
_entity_poly.entity_id
_entity_poly.type
_entity_poly.pdbx_seq_one_letter_code
_entity_poly.pdbx_strand_id
1 'polypeptide(L)'
;MKKESVIVIGAGIVGLAIARALAVRGNEVTVLERHERAVGASIRNFGMVWPIGVPNGAPYERALRTRNIWLELLAGARLWHDRCGSLHVAYADDEWAVLEQYATANHGVRPCRLLTREAALAMSPALVADGLRGALFNTDEMVIDPREVIASLPGYLGERHGVRFHWRTPVTSVTQGVAYSGTRRFQADRIFVCNGPEFEQLYPDLFAAAPLTRCKLQMLRLAAQPEGFRIGPALCGGLSLVHYAGFEAAADIAQLRARYQAEHGDLLDLGIHVMAAQNGRGEITLGDSHAYAHTHDPFDEHAINAKVLDYLARFARFPDPRIAQSWHGIYPKLTDGSSEFVVEAEPGVTIVNAIGGGGLGMTLSLGLADEVVAGAYRSTRSLATA
;
A
#
# COMPACT_ATOMS: atom_id res chain seq x y z
N MET A 1 -11.89 27.87 11.41
CA MET A 1 -12.02 27.87 9.93
C MET A 1 -13.50 27.76 9.60
N LYS A 2 -13.95 28.34 8.47
CA LYS A 2 -15.34 28.19 8.00
C LYS A 2 -15.56 26.73 7.66
N LYS A 3 -16.69 26.16 8.10
CA LYS A 3 -17.11 24.80 7.75
C LYS A 3 -17.46 24.75 6.27
N GLU A 4 -16.79 23.84 5.53
CA GLU A 4 -17.01 23.66 4.10
C GLU A 4 -17.79 22.36 3.84
N SER A 5 -18.58 22.36 2.77
CA SER A 5 -19.14 21.15 2.19
C SER A 5 -18.12 20.53 1.21
N VAL A 6 -17.83 19.25 1.36
CA VAL A 6 -16.81 18.59 0.53
C VAL A 6 -17.32 17.26 0.00
N ILE A 7 -17.12 17.03 -1.30
CA ILE A 7 -17.36 15.73 -1.94
C ILE A 7 -16.04 15.01 -2.13
N VAL A 8 -16.03 13.71 -1.83
CA VAL A 8 -14.92 12.79 -2.13
C VAL A 8 -15.42 11.72 -3.08
N ILE A 9 -14.80 11.56 -4.23
CA ILE A 9 -15.16 10.58 -5.26
C ILE A 9 -14.24 9.37 -5.10
N GLY A 10 -14.81 8.22 -4.73
CA GLY A 10 -14.13 6.97 -4.44
C GLY A 10 -13.99 6.68 -2.94
N ALA A 11 -14.37 5.47 -2.52
CA ALA A 11 -14.28 4.98 -1.14
C ALA A 11 -13.13 3.99 -0.92
N GLY A 12 -12.09 4.02 -1.77
CA GLY A 12 -10.81 3.36 -1.52
C GLY A 12 -10.03 4.05 -0.40
N ILE A 13 -8.86 3.51 -0.02
CA ILE A 13 -8.06 4.04 1.09
C ILE A 13 -7.72 5.53 0.93
N VAL A 14 -7.45 6.01 -0.30
CA VAL A 14 -7.14 7.42 -0.54
C VAL A 14 -8.36 8.30 -0.25
N GLY A 15 -9.54 7.92 -0.78
CA GLY A 15 -10.77 8.67 -0.51
C GLY A 15 -11.19 8.62 0.95
N LEU A 16 -11.08 7.47 1.61
CA LEU A 16 -11.36 7.34 3.04
C LEU A 16 -10.40 8.18 3.90
N ALA A 17 -9.12 8.26 3.52
CA ALA A 17 -8.13 9.09 4.18
C ALA A 17 -8.47 10.59 4.06
N ILE A 18 -8.79 11.05 2.85
CA ILE A 18 -9.23 12.44 2.61
C ILE A 18 -10.53 12.73 3.38
N ALA A 19 -11.52 11.83 3.30
CA ALA A 19 -12.79 12.01 4.01
C ALA A 19 -12.59 12.13 5.53
N ARG A 20 -11.75 11.26 6.12
CA ARG A 20 -11.36 11.35 7.54
C ARG A 20 -10.66 12.67 7.85
N ALA A 21 -9.66 13.04 7.07
CA ALA A 21 -8.87 14.26 7.31
C ALA A 21 -9.73 15.53 7.28
N LEU A 22 -10.71 15.57 6.40
CA LEU A 22 -11.69 16.67 6.31
C LEU A 22 -12.69 16.66 7.48
N ALA A 23 -13.24 15.49 7.79
CA ALA A 23 -14.29 15.34 8.81
C ALA A 23 -13.77 15.64 10.22
N VAL A 24 -12.56 15.22 10.58
CA VAL A 24 -11.94 15.55 11.88
C VAL A 24 -11.65 17.05 12.03
N ARG A 25 -11.60 17.80 10.92
CA ARG A 25 -11.49 19.28 10.90
C ARG A 25 -12.84 19.99 10.89
N GLY A 26 -13.95 19.24 11.00
CA GLY A 26 -15.31 19.78 11.14
C GLY A 26 -16.01 20.07 9.82
N ASN A 27 -15.46 19.67 8.66
CA ASN A 27 -16.12 19.84 7.37
C ASN A 27 -17.30 18.86 7.18
N GLU A 28 -18.26 19.22 6.34
CA GLU A 28 -19.35 18.33 5.93
C GLU A 28 -18.90 17.48 4.74
N VAL A 29 -18.67 16.20 4.97
CA VAL A 29 -18.10 15.30 3.97
C VAL A 29 -19.14 14.34 3.42
N THR A 30 -19.20 14.25 2.08
CA THR A 30 -20.00 13.28 1.35
C THR A 30 -19.08 12.47 0.44
N VAL A 31 -19.09 11.15 0.58
CA VAL A 31 -18.33 10.22 -0.26
C VAL A 31 -19.25 9.56 -1.27
N LEU A 32 -18.85 9.59 -2.55
CA LEU A 32 -19.57 8.97 -3.66
C LEU A 32 -18.75 7.76 -4.17
N GLU A 33 -19.31 6.56 -4.07
CA GLU A 33 -18.66 5.32 -4.53
C GLU A 33 -19.53 4.63 -5.58
N ARG A 34 -18.89 4.23 -6.71
CA ARG A 34 -19.57 3.61 -7.84
C ARG A 34 -20.19 2.24 -7.53
N HIS A 35 -19.54 1.48 -6.65
CA HIS A 35 -19.97 0.15 -6.26
C HIS A 35 -20.78 0.17 -4.96
N GLU A 36 -21.32 -0.96 -4.55
CA GLU A 36 -21.98 -1.13 -3.24
C GLU A 36 -20.98 -1.21 -2.08
N ARG A 37 -19.68 -1.38 -2.38
CA ARG A 37 -18.54 -1.34 -1.47
C ARG A 37 -17.27 -1.12 -2.27
N ALA A 38 -16.19 -0.66 -1.64
CA ALA A 38 -14.91 -0.54 -2.30
C ALA A 38 -14.31 -1.92 -2.62
N VAL A 39 -14.00 -2.17 -3.90
CA VAL A 39 -13.47 -3.46 -4.38
C VAL A 39 -12.16 -3.31 -5.18
N GLY A 40 -11.55 -2.12 -5.16
CA GLY A 40 -10.30 -1.84 -5.88
C GLY A 40 -9.04 -2.31 -5.14
N ALA A 41 -7.90 -1.71 -5.47
CA ALA A 41 -6.59 -2.07 -4.93
C ALA A 41 -6.52 -2.06 -3.39
N SER A 42 -7.33 -1.23 -2.74
CA SER A 42 -7.33 -1.05 -1.28
C SER A 42 -7.66 -2.32 -0.49
N ILE A 43 -8.32 -3.31 -1.10
CA ILE A 43 -8.61 -4.62 -0.47
C ILE A 43 -7.83 -5.77 -1.12
N ARG A 44 -6.95 -5.49 -2.07
CA ARG A 44 -6.24 -6.49 -2.88
C ARG A 44 -4.73 -6.46 -2.64
N ASN A 45 -4.31 -6.11 -1.44
CA ASN A 45 -2.92 -5.96 -1.00
C ASN A 45 -2.65 -6.84 0.25
N PHE A 46 -1.42 -6.83 0.76
CA PHE A 46 -1.02 -7.62 1.93
C PHE A 46 -1.69 -7.20 3.25
N GLY A 47 -2.18 -5.96 3.34
CA GLY A 47 -2.57 -5.36 4.61
C GLY A 47 -1.39 -4.86 5.44
N MET A 48 -0.21 -4.74 4.86
CA MET A 48 0.98 -4.23 5.53
C MET A 48 0.96 -2.69 5.55
N VAL A 49 1.13 -2.10 6.73
CA VAL A 49 1.54 -0.72 6.92
C VAL A 49 3.05 -0.77 7.09
N TRP A 50 3.81 -0.21 6.12
CA TRP A 50 5.17 -0.61 5.80
C TRP A 50 6.20 0.54 5.81
N PRO A 51 6.47 1.18 6.98
CA PRO A 51 7.40 2.31 7.07
C PRO A 51 8.82 1.99 6.59
N ILE A 52 9.31 0.74 6.73
CA ILE A 52 10.65 0.35 6.28
C ILE A 52 10.84 0.48 4.76
N GLY A 53 9.76 0.38 3.99
CA GLY A 53 9.81 0.45 2.52
C GLY A 53 10.08 1.85 1.95
N VAL A 54 10.02 2.91 2.75
CA VAL A 54 10.22 4.29 2.27
C VAL A 54 11.56 4.87 2.73
N PRO A 55 12.13 5.85 1.99
CA PRO A 55 13.34 6.56 2.40
C PRO A 55 13.15 7.31 3.72
N ASN A 56 14.26 7.61 4.40
CA ASN A 56 14.29 8.46 5.60
C ASN A 56 13.79 9.89 5.31
N GLY A 57 13.49 10.64 6.36
CA GLY A 57 12.97 12.01 6.31
C GLY A 57 11.45 12.05 6.11
N ALA A 58 10.96 13.00 5.33
CA ALA A 58 9.53 13.28 5.19
C ALA A 58 8.67 12.05 4.78
N PRO A 59 9.10 11.15 3.88
CA PRO A 59 8.34 9.93 3.56
C PRO A 59 8.19 9.00 4.77
N TYR A 60 9.27 8.78 5.52
CA TYR A 60 9.24 7.94 6.72
C TYR A 60 8.38 8.57 7.84
N GLU A 61 8.52 9.86 8.09
CA GLU A 61 7.70 10.59 9.06
C GLU A 61 6.20 10.50 8.70
N ARG A 62 5.86 10.64 7.41
CA ARG A 62 4.50 10.46 6.89
C ARG A 62 4.00 9.04 7.13
N ALA A 63 4.84 8.02 6.90
CA ALA A 63 4.51 6.63 7.15
C ALA A 63 4.22 6.38 8.64
N LEU A 64 5.03 6.94 9.55
CA LEU A 64 4.80 6.85 11.00
C LEU A 64 3.51 7.56 11.42
N ARG A 65 3.23 8.75 10.88
CA ARG A 65 1.94 9.43 11.12
C ARG A 65 0.77 8.57 10.63
N THR A 66 0.88 8.01 9.42
CA THR A 66 -0.14 7.10 8.88
C THR A 66 -0.37 5.90 9.80
N ARG A 67 0.71 5.24 10.26
CA ARG A 67 0.62 4.14 11.22
C ARG A 67 -0.10 4.55 12.50
N ASN A 68 0.21 5.70 13.06
CA ASN A 68 -0.43 6.18 14.28
C ASN A 68 -1.93 6.46 14.08
N ILE A 69 -2.29 7.07 12.94
CA ILE A 69 -3.71 7.27 12.58
C ILE A 69 -4.43 5.93 12.38
N TRP A 70 -3.76 4.93 11.78
CA TRP A 70 -4.31 3.58 11.69
C TRP A 70 -4.61 3.02 13.07
N LEU A 71 -3.69 3.11 14.04
CA LEU A 71 -3.90 2.60 15.39
C LEU A 71 -5.10 3.27 16.07
N GLU A 72 -5.29 4.57 15.90
CA GLU A 72 -6.48 5.29 16.38
C GLU A 72 -7.78 4.76 15.75
N LEU A 73 -7.80 4.61 14.41
CA LEU A 73 -8.95 4.11 13.66
C LEU A 73 -9.30 2.68 14.03
N LEU A 74 -8.30 1.80 14.13
CA LEU A 74 -8.48 0.39 14.45
C LEU A 74 -8.98 0.20 15.88
N ALA A 75 -8.45 0.96 16.84
CA ALA A 75 -8.94 0.97 18.21
C ALA A 75 -10.37 1.50 18.29
N GLY A 76 -10.68 2.62 17.62
CA GLY A 76 -12.00 3.22 17.62
C GLY A 76 -13.08 2.35 16.98
N ALA A 77 -12.75 1.69 15.87
CA ALA A 77 -13.63 0.78 15.14
C ALA A 77 -13.59 -0.67 15.65
N ARG A 78 -12.75 -0.98 16.65
CA ARG A 78 -12.53 -2.32 17.23
C ARG A 78 -12.15 -3.37 16.18
N LEU A 79 -11.24 -3.01 15.28
CA LEU A 79 -10.79 -3.87 14.18
C LEU A 79 -9.48 -4.57 14.53
N TRP A 80 -9.36 -5.79 14.04
CA TRP A 80 -8.12 -6.58 14.21
C TRP A 80 -6.93 -5.92 13.56
N HIS A 81 -5.80 -5.98 14.23
CA HIS A 81 -4.48 -5.61 13.73
C HIS A 81 -3.40 -6.32 14.56
N ASP A 82 -2.21 -6.43 13.99
CA ASP A 82 -1.05 -6.99 14.66
C ASP A 82 0.16 -6.06 14.46
N ARG A 83 0.75 -5.61 15.54
CA ARG A 83 2.00 -4.83 15.55
C ARG A 83 3.21 -5.77 15.54
N CYS A 84 3.18 -6.73 14.65
CA CYS A 84 4.15 -7.82 14.57
C CYS A 84 5.54 -7.39 14.11
N GLY A 85 5.69 -6.21 13.49
CA GLY A 85 6.93 -5.82 12.84
C GLY A 85 7.18 -6.53 11.52
N SER A 86 8.40 -6.38 10.99
CA SER A 86 8.87 -7.05 9.78
C SER A 86 10.18 -7.79 10.01
N LEU A 87 10.38 -8.88 9.27
CA LEU A 87 11.57 -9.69 9.32
C LEU A 87 12.13 -9.87 7.90
N HIS A 88 13.21 -9.18 7.59
CA HIS A 88 13.94 -9.26 6.33
C HIS A 88 15.06 -10.28 6.49
N VAL A 89 14.94 -11.44 5.79
CA VAL A 89 15.85 -12.55 5.95
C VAL A 89 16.99 -12.50 4.95
N ALA A 90 18.18 -12.95 5.37
CA ALA A 90 19.35 -13.09 4.53
C ALA A 90 19.81 -14.55 4.46
N TYR A 91 19.99 -15.06 3.24
CA TYR A 91 20.48 -16.41 2.94
C TYR A 91 21.83 -16.39 2.23
N ALA A 92 22.28 -15.20 1.76
CA ALA A 92 23.58 -15.00 1.15
C ALA A 92 24.37 -13.93 1.92
N ASP A 93 25.70 -13.94 1.76
CA ASP A 93 26.59 -13.02 2.50
C ASP A 93 26.40 -11.57 2.08
N ASP A 94 26.10 -11.30 0.81
CA ASP A 94 25.80 -9.94 0.32
C ASP A 94 24.42 -9.43 0.76
N GLU A 95 23.42 -10.31 0.89
CA GLU A 95 22.13 -9.95 1.51
C GLU A 95 22.36 -9.54 2.97
N TRP A 96 23.16 -10.31 3.71
CA TRP A 96 23.51 -10.00 5.09
C TRP A 96 24.26 -8.66 5.20
N ALA A 97 25.26 -8.44 4.33
CA ALA A 97 26.00 -7.18 4.29
C ALA A 97 25.08 -5.96 4.05
N VAL A 98 24.09 -6.09 3.15
CA VAL A 98 23.08 -5.03 2.91
C VAL A 98 22.26 -4.77 4.18
N LEU A 99 21.85 -5.82 4.91
CA LEU A 99 21.11 -5.64 6.17
C LEU A 99 21.95 -4.97 7.26
N GLU A 100 23.25 -5.31 7.38
CA GLU A 100 24.19 -4.66 8.31
C GLU A 100 24.38 -3.18 7.97
N GLN A 101 24.59 -2.86 6.71
CA GLN A 101 24.74 -1.48 6.23
C GLN A 101 23.46 -0.68 6.45
N TYR A 102 22.30 -1.27 6.16
CA TYR A 102 21.01 -0.64 6.43
C TYR A 102 20.83 -0.36 7.91
N ALA A 103 21.10 -1.32 8.79
CA ALA A 103 20.99 -1.13 10.25
C ALA A 103 21.93 -0.02 10.75
N THR A 104 23.16 0.03 10.22
CA THR A 104 24.14 1.06 10.54
C THR A 104 23.68 2.45 10.09
N ALA A 105 23.23 2.57 8.83
CA ALA A 105 22.76 3.84 8.27
C ALA A 105 21.50 4.38 8.97
N ASN A 106 20.72 3.50 9.57
CA ASN A 106 19.47 3.84 10.27
C ASN A 106 19.58 3.83 11.79
N HIS A 107 20.79 3.70 12.34
CA HIS A 107 21.01 3.69 13.79
C HIS A 107 20.47 5.00 14.44
N GLY A 108 19.63 4.85 15.46
CA GLY A 108 18.97 5.98 16.12
C GLY A 108 17.83 6.65 15.34
N VAL A 109 17.60 6.25 14.09
CA VAL A 109 16.49 6.78 13.24
C VAL A 109 15.34 5.80 13.18
N ARG A 110 15.64 4.50 13.01
CA ARG A 110 14.62 3.42 12.90
C ARG A 110 14.83 2.38 13.99
N PRO A 111 13.76 1.82 14.56
CA PRO A 111 13.85 0.81 15.61
C PRO A 111 14.15 -0.58 15.00
N CYS A 112 15.19 -0.69 14.19
CA CYS A 112 15.61 -1.93 13.57
C CYS A 112 16.80 -2.55 14.32
N ARG A 113 16.87 -3.88 14.29
CA ARG A 113 17.97 -4.65 14.89
C ARG A 113 18.30 -5.87 14.06
N LEU A 114 19.57 -6.20 13.99
CA LEU A 114 20.04 -7.45 13.41
C LEU A 114 19.79 -8.61 14.38
N LEU A 115 19.41 -9.74 13.83
CA LEU A 115 19.15 -10.98 14.54
C LEU A 115 20.11 -12.05 14.03
N THR A 116 20.69 -12.82 14.95
CA THR A 116 21.38 -14.06 14.59
C THR A 116 20.38 -15.04 13.98
N ARG A 117 20.91 -16.07 13.30
CA ARG A 117 20.12 -17.18 12.76
C ARG A 117 19.17 -17.76 13.82
N GLU A 118 19.69 -18.07 15.01
CA GLU A 118 18.93 -18.66 16.12
C GLU A 118 17.81 -17.75 16.60
N ALA A 119 18.09 -16.45 16.72
CA ALA A 119 17.11 -15.46 17.13
C ALA A 119 16.01 -15.28 16.06
N ALA A 120 16.36 -15.30 14.79
CA ALA A 120 15.39 -15.23 13.70
C ALA A 120 14.47 -16.46 13.66
N LEU A 121 15.04 -17.66 13.79
CA LEU A 121 14.27 -18.92 13.86
C LEU A 121 13.35 -18.98 15.08
N ALA A 122 13.80 -18.47 16.23
CA ALA A 122 12.97 -18.38 17.42
C ALA A 122 11.79 -17.39 17.25
N MET A 123 11.95 -16.37 16.40
CA MET A 123 10.93 -15.36 16.15
C MET A 123 9.88 -15.81 15.13
N SER A 124 10.26 -16.64 14.15
CA SER A 124 9.34 -17.15 13.14
C SER A 124 9.53 -18.65 12.88
N PRO A 125 8.55 -19.49 13.24
CA PRO A 125 8.62 -20.94 12.98
C PRO A 125 8.41 -21.27 11.49
N ALA A 126 8.07 -20.30 10.66
CA ALA A 126 7.92 -20.48 9.22
C ALA A 126 9.26 -20.47 8.48
N LEU A 127 10.34 -19.95 9.06
CA LEU A 127 11.62 -19.80 8.38
C LEU A 127 12.29 -21.15 8.05
N VAL A 128 12.85 -21.22 6.86
CA VAL A 128 13.74 -22.33 6.47
C VAL A 128 15.08 -22.13 7.16
N ALA A 129 15.49 -23.11 7.96
CA ALA A 129 16.72 -22.99 8.75
C ALA A 129 17.99 -23.15 7.91
N ASP A 130 17.95 -23.96 6.85
CA ASP A 130 19.11 -24.24 6.01
C ASP A 130 19.53 -22.99 5.22
N GLY A 131 20.81 -22.64 5.29
CA GLY A 131 21.38 -21.48 4.61
C GLY A 131 21.06 -20.11 5.26
N LEU A 132 20.17 -20.02 6.25
CA LEU A 132 19.84 -18.74 6.90
C LEU A 132 21.07 -18.16 7.61
N ARG A 133 21.46 -16.94 7.24
CA ARG A 133 22.57 -16.18 7.86
C ARG A 133 22.08 -15.38 9.08
N GLY A 134 20.93 -14.77 8.97
CA GLY A 134 20.30 -13.93 9.97
C GLY A 134 19.15 -13.14 9.38
N ALA A 135 18.70 -12.12 10.11
CA ALA A 135 17.62 -11.26 9.66
C ALA A 135 17.74 -9.83 10.23
N LEU A 136 17.10 -8.88 9.56
CA LEU A 136 16.81 -7.56 10.12
C LEU A 136 15.36 -7.55 10.60
N PHE A 137 15.17 -7.28 11.88
CA PHE A 137 13.85 -7.05 12.47
C PHE A 137 13.59 -5.56 12.66
N ASN A 138 12.43 -5.07 12.21
CA ASN A 138 11.97 -3.72 12.47
C ASN A 138 10.59 -3.75 13.14
N THR A 139 10.35 -2.85 14.10
CA THR A 139 9.11 -2.83 14.92
C THR A 139 8.07 -1.83 14.45
N ASP A 140 8.37 -1.02 13.43
CA ASP A 140 7.43 0.00 12.96
C ASP A 140 6.27 -0.56 12.14
N GLU A 141 6.45 -1.73 11.57
CA GLU A 141 5.47 -2.36 10.69
C GLU A 141 4.32 -2.98 11.48
N MET A 142 3.19 -3.02 10.83
CA MET A 142 2.00 -3.71 11.34
C MET A 142 1.21 -4.33 10.19
N VAL A 143 0.41 -5.33 10.53
CA VAL A 143 -0.51 -6.00 9.61
C VAL A 143 -1.94 -5.72 10.04
N ILE A 144 -2.79 -5.40 9.08
CA ILE A 144 -4.24 -5.25 9.22
C ILE A 144 -4.94 -6.16 8.20
N ASP A 145 -6.20 -6.51 8.40
CA ASP A 145 -6.97 -7.14 7.31
C ASP A 145 -7.58 -6.05 6.42
N PRO A 146 -7.04 -5.82 5.20
CA PRO A 146 -7.50 -4.73 4.35
C PRO A 146 -8.95 -4.89 3.92
N ARG A 147 -9.46 -6.13 3.84
CA ARG A 147 -10.86 -6.41 3.45
C ARG A 147 -11.82 -6.01 4.57
N GLU A 148 -11.47 -6.29 5.82
CA GLU A 148 -12.27 -5.89 6.98
C GLU A 148 -12.21 -4.37 7.22
N VAL A 149 -11.00 -3.82 7.20
CA VAL A 149 -10.78 -2.41 7.51
C VAL A 149 -11.48 -1.49 6.50
N ILE A 150 -11.28 -1.73 5.20
CA ILE A 150 -11.89 -0.89 4.16
C ILE A 150 -13.42 -1.03 4.14
N ALA A 151 -13.96 -2.19 4.48
CA ALA A 151 -15.41 -2.39 4.59
C ALA A 151 -16.01 -1.71 5.82
N SER A 152 -15.29 -1.63 6.94
CA SER A 152 -15.79 -1.13 8.23
C SER A 152 -15.62 0.37 8.43
N LEU A 153 -14.55 0.96 7.85
CA LEU A 153 -14.25 2.38 8.01
C LEU A 153 -15.39 3.33 7.61
N PRO A 154 -16.17 3.09 6.53
CA PRO A 154 -17.28 3.96 6.20
C PRO A 154 -18.32 4.08 7.32
N GLY A 155 -18.70 2.96 7.94
CA GLY A 155 -19.61 2.95 9.10
C GLY A 155 -19.04 3.76 10.27
N TYR A 156 -17.79 3.49 10.63
CA TYR A 156 -17.12 4.21 11.70
C TYR A 156 -17.02 5.73 11.43
N LEU A 157 -16.65 6.13 10.22
CA LEU A 157 -16.56 7.55 9.85
C LEU A 157 -17.94 8.22 9.83
N GLY A 158 -18.98 7.48 9.40
CA GLY A 158 -20.36 7.94 9.45
C GLY A 158 -20.82 8.21 10.87
N GLU A 159 -20.69 7.22 11.77
CA GLU A 159 -21.11 7.30 13.16
C GLU A 159 -20.31 8.31 13.98
N ARG A 160 -18.99 8.32 13.82
CA ARG A 160 -18.09 9.12 14.66
C ARG A 160 -17.93 10.56 14.17
N HIS A 161 -17.96 10.77 12.86
CA HIS A 161 -17.61 12.06 12.25
C HIS A 161 -18.67 12.60 11.29
N GLY A 162 -19.81 11.92 11.15
CA GLY A 162 -20.93 12.38 10.33
C GLY A 162 -20.66 12.33 8.82
N VAL A 163 -19.71 11.54 8.34
CA VAL A 163 -19.44 11.36 6.92
C VAL A 163 -20.61 10.62 6.27
N ARG A 164 -21.14 11.19 5.19
CA ARG A 164 -22.24 10.59 4.42
C ARG A 164 -21.67 9.78 3.26
N PHE A 165 -22.14 8.54 3.07
CA PHE A 165 -21.73 7.66 1.98
C PHE A 165 -22.91 7.41 1.03
N HIS A 166 -22.68 7.62 -0.26
CA HIS A 166 -23.60 7.25 -1.33
C HIS A 166 -22.96 6.15 -2.18
N TRP A 167 -23.41 4.94 -1.94
CA TRP A 167 -22.99 3.75 -2.69
C TRP A 167 -23.76 3.66 -4.01
N ARG A 168 -23.25 2.85 -4.95
CA ARG A 168 -23.82 2.68 -6.31
C ARG A 168 -24.07 4.04 -6.98
N THR A 169 -23.11 4.95 -6.82
CA THR A 169 -23.19 6.32 -7.30
C THR A 169 -21.97 6.63 -8.17
N PRO A 170 -21.93 6.11 -9.42
CA PRO A 170 -20.83 6.40 -10.33
C PRO A 170 -20.89 7.86 -10.76
N VAL A 171 -19.85 8.63 -10.43
CA VAL A 171 -19.71 10.00 -10.91
C VAL A 171 -19.20 9.96 -12.34
N THR A 172 -19.92 10.60 -13.26
CA THR A 172 -19.61 10.61 -14.69
C THR A 172 -19.00 11.91 -15.19
N SER A 173 -19.21 13.01 -14.45
CA SER A 173 -18.56 14.29 -14.72
C SER A 173 -18.52 15.16 -13.47
N VAL A 174 -17.58 16.10 -13.45
CA VAL A 174 -17.45 17.14 -12.45
C VAL A 174 -17.37 18.48 -13.20
N THR A 175 -18.10 19.48 -12.77
CA THR A 175 -18.09 20.82 -13.38
C THR A 175 -18.48 21.87 -12.34
N GLN A 176 -17.64 22.86 -12.13
CA GLN A 176 -17.94 24.03 -11.28
C GLN A 176 -18.49 23.67 -9.88
N GLY A 177 -17.82 22.74 -9.18
CA GLY A 177 -18.23 22.34 -7.83
C GLY A 177 -19.44 21.38 -7.77
N VAL A 178 -19.88 20.83 -8.91
CA VAL A 178 -20.97 19.86 -8.99
C VAL A 178 -20.46 18.54 -9.55
N ALA A 179 -20.69 17.46 -8.82
CA ALA A 179 -20.48 16.09 -9.29
C ALA A 179 -21.80 15.50 -9.81
N TYR A 180 -21.78 14.90 -10.99
CA TYR A 180 -22.96 14.32 -11.64
C TYR A 180 -22.88 12.79 -11.64
N SER A 181 -24.01 12.15 -11.30
CA SER A 181 -24.19 10.71 -11.38
C SER A 181 -25.54 10.42 -12.05
N GLY A 182 -25.53 10.20 -13.37
CA GLY A 182 -26.74 10.18 -14.17
C GLY A 182 -27.49 11.51 -14.07
N THR A 183 -28.76 11.48 -13.65
CA THR A 183 -29.58 12.69 -13.42
C THR A 183 -29.36 13.32 -12.04
N ARG A 184 -28.63 12.66 -11.14
CA ARG A 184 -28.38 13.16 -9.79
C ARG A 184 -27.25 14.18 -9.80
N ARG A 185 -27.42 15.23 -8.98
CA ARG A 185 -26.45 16.30 -8.81
C ARG A 185 -26.04 16.39 -7.35
N PHE A 186 -24.74 16.49 -7.11
CA PHE A 186 -24.14 16.68 -5.77
C PHE A 186 -23.28 17.94 -5.83
N GLN A 187 -23.62 18.93 -5.04
CA GLN A 187 -22.93 20.22 -5.02
C GLN A 187 -22.12 20.35 -3.73
N ALA A 188 -20.92 20.89 -3.83
CA ALA A 188 -20.03 21.16 -2.70
C ALA A 188 -19.11 22.35 -2.98
N ASP A 189 -18.53 22.90 -1.92
CA ASP A 189 -17.51 23.98 -2.01
C ASP A 189 -16.19 23.42 -2.59
N ARG A 190 -15.87 22.15 -2.30
CA ARG A 190 -14.66 21.46 -2.79
C ARG A 190 -14.97 20.01 -3.19
N ILE A 191 -14.22 19.51 -4.16
CA ILE A 191 -14.31 18.12 -4.61
C ILE A 191 -12.91 17.49 -4.64
N PHE A 192 -12.79 16.28 -4.07
CA PHE A 192 -11.59 15.44 -4.20
C PHE A 192 -11.89 14.23 -5.07
N VAL A 193 -11.06 14.01 -6.10
CA VAL A 193 -11.16 12.86 -7.01
C VAL A 193 -10.11 11.84 -6.59
N CYS A 194 -10.57 10.68 -6.08
CA CYS A 194 -9.74 9.58 -5.58
C CYS A 194 -10.13 8.27 -6.31
N ASN A 195 -10.11 8.32 -7.65
CA ASN A 195 -10.67 7.32 -8.55
C ASN A 195 -9.78 6.07 -8.76
N GLY A 196 -8.61 5.98 -8.10
CA GLY A 196 -7.70 4.86 -8.24
C GLY A 196 -7.19 4.68 -9.68
N PRO A 197 -7.16 3.46 -10.25
CA PRO A 197 -6.61 3.21 -11.58
C PRO A 197 -7.56 3.57 -12.73
N GLU A 198 -8.66 4.23 -12.49
CA GLU A 198 -9.60 4.63 -13.53
C GLU A 198 -9.21 6.01 -14.06
N PHE A 199 -8.74 6.07 -15.30
CA PHE A 199 -8.20 7.30 -15.93
C PHE A 199 -9.07 7.82 -17.08
N GLU A 200 -10.10 7.06 -17.48
CA GLU A 200 -10.82 7.31 -18.73
C GLU A 200 -12.08 8.17 -18.55
N GLN A 201 -12.68 8.20 -17.34
CA GLN A 201 -13.99 8.82 -17.15
C GLN A 201 -13.92 10.27 -16.67
N LEU A 202 -13.14 10.50 -15.60
CA LEU A 202 -12.97 11.84 -15.02
C LEU A 202 -11.62 12.41 -15.41
N TYR A 203 -11.60 13.56 -16.06
CA TYR A 203 -10.39 14.27 -16.48
C TYR A 203 -9.46 13.42 -17.38
N PRO A 204 -9.97 12.74 -18.45
CA PRO A 204 -9.16 11.81 -19.25
C PRO A 204 -7.94 12.47 -19.89
N ASP A 205 -8.07 13.71 -20.38
CA ASP A 205 -6.96 14.45 -21.00
C ASP A 205 -5.84 14.74 -19.99
N LEU A 206 -6.21 15.06 -18.75
CA LEU A 206 -5.23 15.29 -17.67
C LEU A 206 -4.49 14.00 -17.32
N PHE A 207 -5.20 12.87 -17.21
CA PHE A 207 -4.58 11.58 -16.96
C PHE A 207 -3.73 11.10 -18.14
N ALA A 208 -4.15 11.35 -19.38
CA ALA A 208 -3.39 11.01 -20.58
C ALA A 208 -2.07 11.81 -20.68
N ALA A 209 -2.06 13.06 -20.24
CA ALA A 209 -0.86 13.89 -20.20
C ALA A 209 0.06 13.63 -18.99
N ALA A 210 -0.43 12.92 -17.98
CA ALA A 210 0.32 12.65 -16.77
C ALA A 210 1.29 11.46 -16.94
N PRO A 211 2.44 11.42 -16.25
CA PRO A 211 3.37 10.29 -16.26
C PRO A 211 2.82 9.14 -15.39
N LEU A 212 1.66 8.65 -15.74
CA LEU A 212 0.93 7.59 -15.04
C LEU A 212 0.80 6.36 -15.92
N THR A 213 0.93 5.21 -15.32
CA THR A 213 0.58 3.90 -15.86
C THR A 213 -0.18 3.11 -14.79
N ARG A 214 -0.59 1.92 -15.10
CA ARG A 214 -1.15 0.97 -14.13
C ARG A 214 -0.16 -0.13 -13.84
N CYS A 215 -0.14 -0.57 -12.60
CA CYS A 215 0.53 -1.79 -12.18
C CYS A 215 -0.52 -2.85 -11.89
N LYS A 216 -0.40 -4.02 -12.56
CA LYS A 216 -1.13 -5.23 -12.20
C LYS A 216 -0.20 -6.13 -11.39
N LEU A 217 -0.64 -6.56 -10.21
CA LEU A 217 0.07 -7.52 -9.38
C LEU A 217 -0.78 -8.77 -9.15
N GLN A 218 -0.16 -9.95 -9.16
CA GLN A 218 -0.80 -11.20 -8.78
C GLN A 218 -0.46 -11.54 -7.34
N MET A 219 -1.46 -12.00 -6.60
CA MET A 219 -1.37 -12.34 -5.19
C MET A 219 -2.07 -13.65 -4.87
N LEU A 220 -1.62 -14.30 -3.82
CA LEU A 220 -2.14 -15.56 -3.33
C LEU A 220 -2.52 -15.44 -1.84
N ARG A 221 -3.45 -16.28 -1.43
CA ARG A 221 -3.76 -16.50 -0.02
C ARG A 221 -3.77 -17.99 0.26
N LEU A 222 -2.96 -18.42 1.22
CA LEU A 222 -3.03 -19.76 1.76
C LEU A 222 -4.20 -19.89 2.73
N ALA A 223 -4.68 -21.10 2.91
CA ALA A 223 -5.67 -21.47 3.92
C ALA A 223 -5.25 -20.99 5.32
N ALA A 224 -6.23 -20.88 6.21
CA ALA A 224 -5.95 -20.64 7.63
C ALA A 224 -5.04 -21.73 8.16
N GLN A 225 -3.95 -21.31 8.80
CA GLN A 225 -2.99 -22.24 9.39
C GLN A 225 -3.59 -22.94 10.61
N PRO A 226 -3.07 -24.11 10.99
CA PRO A 226 -3.53 -24.81 12.18
C PRO A 226 -3.53 -23.92 13.41
N GLU A 227 -4.45 -24.21 14.34
CA GLU A 227 -4.61 -23.44 15.57
C GLU A 227 -3.28 -23.32 16.33
N GLY A 228 -2.99 -22.09 16.79
CA GLY A 228 -1.75 -21.77 17.49
C GLY A 228 -0.57 -21.44 16.58
N PHE A 229 -0.61 -21.73 15.26
CA PHE A 229 0.50 -21.36 14.38
C PHE A 229 0.46 -19.85 14.06
N ARG A 230 1.57 -19.18 14.32
CA ARG A 230 1.80 -17.79 13.96
C ARG A 230 3.15 -17.64 13.28
N ILE A 231 3.19 -16.88 12.17
CA ILE A 231 4.46 -16.59 11.50
C ILE A 231 5.36 -15.63 12.28
N GLY A 232 4.80 -14.97 13.30
CA GLY A 232 5.46 -13.85 13.97
C GLY A 232 5.42 -12.58 13.11
N PRO A 233 6.56 -11.91 12.89
CA PRO A 233 6.63 -10.73 12.02
C PRO A 233 6.24 -11.05 10.58
N ALA A 234 5.85 -10.03 9.81
CA ALA A 234 5.71 -10.17 8.37
C ALA A 234 7.07 -10.54 7.75
N LEU A 235 7.09 -11.55 6.89
CA LEU A 235 8.33 -12.11 6.34
C LEU A 235 8.64 -11.51 4.97
N CYS A 236 9.93 -11.22 4.71
CA CYS A 236 10.42 -10.67 3.47
C CYS A 236 11.66 -11.42 2.99
N GLY A 237 11.59 -11.97 1.78
CA GLY A 237 12.75 -12.56 1.11
C GLY A 237 13.71 -11.52 0.55
N GLY A 238 14.92 -11.94 0.18
CA GLY A 238 16.02 -11.06 -0.25
C GLY A 238 15.68 -10.16 -1.43
N LEU A 239 14.86 -10.60 -2.40
CA LEU A 239 14.41 -9.73 -3.53
C LEU A 239 13.69 -8.46 -3.06
N SER A 240 13.09 -8.46 -1.88
CA SER A 240 12.44 -7.27 -1.31
C SER A 240 13.45 -6.17 -0.97
N LEU A 241 14.72 -6.49 -0.74
CA LEU A 241 15.79 -5.52 -0.45
C LEU A 241 16.05 -4.61 -1.66
N VAL A 242 16.02 -5.15 -2.87
CA VAL A 242 16.26 -4.38 -4.10
C VAL A 242 14.99 -3.75 -4.67
N HIS A 243 13.82 -4.07 -4.09
CA HIS A 243 12.53 -3.52 -4.50
C HIS A 243 12.20 -2.21 -3.79
N TYR A 244 12.43 -2.13 -2.48
CA TYR A 244 12.01 -0.98 -1.68
C TYR A 244 13.11 0.09 -1.58
N ALA A 245 12.73 1.33 -1.90
CA ALA A 245 13.62 2.49 -1.85
C ALA A 245 14.20 2.77 -0.45
N GLY A 246 13.59 2.26 0.62
CA GLY A 246 14.14 2.35 1.97
C GLY A 246 15.53 1.72 2.09
N PHE A 247 15.81 0.66 1.33
CA PHE A 247 17.11 -0.05 1.35
C PHE A 247 18.20 0.61 0.49
N GLU A 248 17.89 1.64 -0.28
CA GLU A 248 18.89 2.46 -1.00
C GLU A 248 19.90 3.14 -0.04
N ALA A 249 19.63 3.14 1.26
CA ALA A 249 20.57 3.58 2.29
C ALA A 249 21.77 2.63 2.47
N ALA A 250 21.70 1.39 1.99
CA ALA A 250 22.81 0.43 2.04
C ALA A 250 23.77 0.66 0.87
N ALA A 251 25.08 0.75 1.16
CA ALA A 251 26.10 1.07 0.16
C ALA A 251 26.19 0.04 -0.96
N ASP A 252 26.06 -1.26 -0.63
CA ASP A 252 26.22 -2.36 -1.57
C ASP A 252 24.91 -2.80 -2.26
N ILE A 253 23.82 -2.03 -2.12
CA ILE A 253 22.51 -2.38 -2.71
C ILE A 253 22.58 -2.52 -4.24
N ALA A 254 23.40 -1.71 -4.92
CA ALA A 254 23.58 -1.80 -6.36
C ALA A 254 24.30 -3.10 -6.77
N GLN A 255 25.25 -3.58 -5.96
CA GLN A 255 25.94 -4.83 -6.19
C GLN A 255 24.99 -6.03 -5.99
N LEU A 256 24.18 -6.01 -4.92
CA LEU A 256 23.16 -7.01 -4.69
C LEU A 256 22.15 -7.08 -5.85
N ARG A 257 21.71 -5.90 -6.35
CA ARG A 257 20.81 -5.82 -7.52
C ARG A 257 21.43 -6.43 -8.76
N ALA A 258 22.73 -6.18 -9.02
CA ALA A 258 23.44 -6.75 -10.16
C ALA A 258 23.54 -8.29 -10.07
N ARG A 259 23.82 -8.85 -8.88
CA ARG A 259 23.78 -10.30 -8.67
C ARG A 259 22.39 -10.89 -8.91
N TYR A 260 21.34 -10.28 -8.35
CA TYR A 260 19.99 -10.75 -8.56
C TYR A 260 19.55 -10.67 -10.03
N GLN A 261 20.02 -9.64 -10.77
CA GLN A 261 19.75 -9.57 -12.21
C GLN A 261 20.41 -10.72 -12.96
N ALA A 262 21.60 -11.15 -12.56
CA ALA A 262 22.30 -12.29 -13.16
C ALA A 262 21.67 -13.63 -12.80
N GLU A 263 21.21 -13.82 -11.54
CA GLU A 263 20.73 -15.10 -11.03
C GLU A 263 19.22 -15.29 -11.11
N HIS A 264 18.46 -14.19 -11.03
CA HIS A 264 17.00 -14.13 -10.92
C HIS A 264 16.39 -13.06 -11.83
N GLY A 265 17.02 -12.76 -12.97
CA GLY A 265 16.55 -11.76 -13.92
C GLY A 265 15.10 -11.98 -14.35
N ASP A 266 14.72 -13.24 -14.53
CA ASP A 266 13.35 -13.65 -14.88
C ASP A 266 12.31 -13.31 -13.79
N LEU A 267 12.72 -13.27 -12.51
CA LEU A 267 11.85 -12.82 -11.42
C LEU A 267 11.79 -11.30 -11.34
N LEU A 268 12.94 -10.62 -11.53
CA LEU A 268 13.00 -9.16 -11.53
C LEU A 268 12.25 -8.56 -12.72
N ASP A 269 12.31 -9.18 -13.90
CA ASP A 269 11.57 -8.74 -15.10
C ASP A 269 10.04 -8.82 -14.89
N LEU A 270 9.59 -9.77 -14.06
CA LEU A 270 8.19 -9.87 -13.63
C LEU A 270 7.89 -9.02 -12.39
N GLY A 271 8.86 -8.26 -11.88
CA GLY A 271 8.75 -7.46 -10.67
C GLY A 271 8.44 -8.30 -9.42
N ILE A 272 8.86 -9.57 -9.40
CA ILE A 272 8.59 -10.46 -8.27
C ILE A 272 9.52 -10.12 -7.10
N HIS A 273 8.91 -9.81 -5.97
CA HIS A 273 9.54 -9.83 -4.67
C HIS A 273 8.56 -10.47 -3.69
N VAL A 274 9.03 -11.41 -2.86
CA VAL A 274 8.12 -12.27 -2.10
C VAL A 274 8.09 -11.90 -0.63
N MET A 275 6.88 -11.61 -0.16
CA MET A 275 6.56 -11.34 1.23
C MET A 275 5.40 -12.22 1.69
N ALA A 276 5.27 -12.37 3.01
CA ALA A 276 4.17 -13.09 3.64
C ALA A 276 3.64 -12.34 4.86
N ALA A 277 2.31 -12.20 4.94
CA ALA A 277 1.62 -11.61 6.08
C ALA A 277 0.49 -12.52 6.56
N GLN A 278 0.35 -12.70 7.87
CA GLN A 278 -0.74 -13.47 8.47
C GLN A 278 -1.81 -12.55 9.04
N ASN A 279 -3.09 -12.82 8.70
CA ASN A 279 -4.21 -12.09 9.27
C ASN A 279 -4.74 -12.71 10.57
N GLY A 280 -5.73 -12.08 11.19
CA GLY A 280 -6.36 -12.52 12.44
C GLY A 280 -7.06 -13.88 12.36
N ARG A 281 -7.37 -14.36 11.14
CA ARG A 281 -7.97 -15.68 10.88
C ARG A 281 -6.93 -16.78 10.66
N GLY A 282 -5.65 -16.43 10.72
CA GLY A 282 -4.55 -17.37 10.46
C GLY A 282 -4.23 -17.60 8.98
N GLU A 283 -4.93 -16.92 8.06
CA GLU A 283 -4.65 -17.01 6.61
C GLU A 283 -3.36 -16.27 6.27
N ILE A 284 -2.58 -16.79 5.30
CA ILE A 284 -1.32 -16.18 4.87
C ILE A 284 -1.54 -15.51 3.51
N THR A 285 -1.35 -14.21 3.41
CA THR A 285 -1.30 -13.50 2.13
C THR A 285 0.15 -13.48 1.63
N LEU A 286 0.33 -13.88 0.37
CA LEU A 286 1.62 -14.02 -0.31
C LEU A 286 1.63 -13.19 -1.59
N GLY A 287 2.77 -12.74 -2.02
CA GLY A 287 2.98 -12.12 -3.31
C GLY A 287 4.29 -11.36 -3.35
N ASP A 288 4.47 -10.58 -4.34
CA ASP A 288 3.64 -10.34 -5.51
C ASP A 288 4.49 -10.19 -6.78
N SER A 289 3.84 -10.03 -7.91
CA SER A 289 4.46 -9.65 -9.19
C SER A 289 4.04 -8.24 -9.58
N HIS A 290 4.75 -7.61 -10.54
CA HIS A 290 4.44 -6.27 -11.02
C HIS A 290 4.54 -6.21 -12.55
N ALA A 291 3.41 -6.08 -13.22
CA ALA A 291 3.34 -5.80 -14.65
C ALA A 291 2.84 -4.37 -14.88
N TYR A 292 3.47 -3.64 -15.79
CA TYR A 292 3.17 -2.23 -16.04
C TYR A 292 2.60 -2.05 -17.43
N ALA A 293 1.39 -1.51 -17.54
CA ALA A 293 0.73 -1.19 -18.81
C ALA A 293 -0.43 -0.20 -18.56
N HIS A 294 -0.87 0.50 -19.60
CA HIS A 294 -2.11 1.28 -19.53
C HIS A 294 -3.36 0.39 -19.55
N THR A 295 -3.30 -0.75 -20.25
CA THR A 295 -4.35 -1.75 -20.26
C THR A 295 -3.73 -3.11 -20.00
N HIS A 296 -4.29 -3.86 -19.06
CA HIS A 296 -3.84 -5.19 -18.69
C HIS A 296 -4.76 -6.26 -19.22
N ASP A 297 -4.18 -7.40 -19.58
CA ASP A 297 -4.92 -8.63 -19.80
C ASP A 297 -5.70 -9.00 -18.52
N PRO A 298 -6.99 -9.34 -18.61
CA PRO A 298 -7.81 -9.69 -17.45
C PRO A 298 -7.45 -11.05 -16.84
N PHE A 299 -6.67 -11.87 -17.53
CA PHE A 299 -6.28 -13.19 -17.04
C PHE A 299 -5.04 -13.13 -16.15
N ASP A 300 -4.95 -14.06 -15.20
CA ASP A 300 -3.80 -14.26 -14.35
C ASP A 300 -2.98 -15.45 -14.88
N GLU A 301 -1.65 -15.26 -14.89
CA GLU A 301 -0.74 -16.30 -15.35
C GLU A 301 -0.36 -17.24 -14.19
N HIS A 302 -0.68 -18.53 -14.34
CA HIS A 302 -0.32 -19.55 -13.35
C HIS A 302 1.20 -19.67 -13.16
N ALA A 303 1.98 -19.47 -14.22
CA ALA A 303 3.44 -19.51 -14.17
C ALA A 303 4.03 -18.43 -13.22
N ILE A 304 3.43 -17.24 -13.15
CA ILE A 304 3.83 -16.18 -12.20
C ILE A 304 3.60 -16.65 -10.76
N ASN A 305 2.41 -17.19 -10.48
CA ASN A 305 2.09 -17.73 -9.16
C ASN A 305 3.03 -18.86 -8.74
N ALA A 306 3.40 -19.75 -9.68
CA ALA A 306 4.38 -20.81 -9.43
C ALA A 306 5.75 -20.23 -9.04
N LYS A 307 6.26 -19.22 -9.78
CA LYS A 307 7.52 -18.54 -9.46
C LYS A 307 7.50 -17.88 -8.07
N VAL A 308 6.39 -17.26 -7.69
CA VAL A 308 6.22 -16.68 -6.34
C VAL A 308 6.33 -17.77 -5.26
N LEU A 309 5.67 -18.92 -5.46
CA LEU A 309 5.70 -20.03 -4.52
C LEU A 309 7.08 -20.71 -4.46
N ASP A 310 7.74 -20.89 -5.61
CA ASP A 310 9.08 -21.46 -5.69
C ASP A 310 10.11 -20.56 -4.96
N TYR A 311 10.01 -19.25 -5.12
CA TYR A 311 10.88 -18.33 -4.39
C TYR A 311 10.56 -18.32 -2.89
N LEU A 312 9.27 -18.32 -2.51
CA LEU A 312 8.84 -18.41 -1.12
C LEU A 312 9.46 -19.63 -0.42
N ALA A 313 9.43 -20.79 -1.07
CA ALA A 313 9.93 -22.04 -0.51
C ALA A 313 11.44 -22.01 -0.14
N ARG A 314 12.20 -21.03 -0.64
CA ARG A 314 13.60 -20.82 -0.27
C ARG A 314 13.76 -20.31 1.16
N PHE A 315 12.80 -19.52 1.66
CA PHE A 315 12.93 -18.88 2.97
C PHE A 315 11.78 -19.16 3.94
N ALA A 316 10.60 -19.60 3.45
CA ALA A 316 9.46 -19.86 4.34
C ALA A 316 8.66 -21.09 3.93
N ARG A 317 8.16 -21.81 4.94
CA ARG A 317 7.26 -22.98 4.80
C ARG A 317 6.14 -22.88 5.81
N PHE A 318 4.97 -23.34 5.40
CA PHE A 318 3.75 -23.29 6.21
C PHE A 318 3.16 -24.68 6.40
N PRO A 319 2.58 -24.99 7.58
CA PRO A 319 1.93 -26.29 7.85
C PRO A 319 0.82 -26.62 6.85
N ASP A 320 0.03 -25.64 6.45
CA ASP A 320 -0.98 -25.79 5.39
C ASP A 320 -0.66 -24.89 4.19
N PRO A 321 -0.02 -25.44 3.14
CA PRO A 321 0.36 -24.66 1.96
C PRO A 321 -0.75 -24.53 0.92
N ARG A 322 -1.97 -25.02 1.19
CA ARG A 322 -3.08 -24.97 0.20
C ARG A 322 -3.45 -23.54 -0.14
N ILE A 323 -3.51 -23.24 -1.43
CA ILE A 323 -3.97 -21.97 -1.94
C ILE A 323 -5.51 -21.93 -1.79
N ALA A 324 -5.98 -21.03 -0.93
CA ALA A 324 -7.41 -20.79 -0.74
C ALA A 324 -7.97 -19.78 -1.74
N GLN A 325 -7.17 -18.79 -2.15
CA GLN A 325 -7.59 -17.74 -3.08
C GLN A 325 -6.39 -17.24 -3.90
N SER A 326 -6.67 -16.84 -5.14
CA SER A 326 -5.79 -16.06 -5.99
C SER A 326 -6.56 -14.86 -6.57
N TRP A 327 -5.86 -13.75 -6.79
CA TRP A 327 -6.45 -12.55 -7.39
C TRP A 327 -5.36 -11.65 -7.95
N HIS A 328 -5.76 -10.69 -8.76
CA HIS A 328 -4.89 -9.57 -9.09
C HIS A 328 -5.42 -8.25 -8.51
N GLY A 329 -4.50 -7.35 -8.19
CA GLY A 329 -4.76 -5.95 -7.92
C GLY A 329 -4.29 -5.08 -9.07
N ILE A 330 -4.98 -3.96 -9.32
CA ILE A 330 -4.52 -2.94 -10.26
C ILE A 330 -4.53 -1.60 -9.53
N TYR A 331 -3.39 -0.88 -9.58
CA TYR A 331 -3.27 0.44 -8.97
C TYR A 331 -2.50 1.40 -9.90
N PRO A 332 -2.70 2.72 -9.74
CA PRO A 332 -1.95 3.73 -10.51
C PRO A 332 -0.48 3.77 -10.10
N LYS A 333 0.41 3.91 -11.07
CA LYS A 333 1.86 3.97 -10.89
C LYS A 333 2.43 5.19 -11.61
N LEU A 334 3.26 5.97 -10.91
CA LEU A 334 4.04 7.06 -11.51
C LEU A 334 5.29 6.51 -12.18
N THR A 335 5.63 7.06 -13.35
CA THR A 335 6.76 6.62 -14.19
C THR A 335 7.93 7.59 -14.19
N ASP A 336 7.78 8.74 -13.53
CA ASP A 336 8.79 9.82 -13.49
C ASP A 336 9.56 9.89 -12.16
N GLY A 337 9.39 8.90 -11.28
CA GLY A 337 10.03 8.86 -9.97
C GLY A 337 9.39 9.76 -8.90
N SER A 338 8.30 10.46 -9.22
CA SER A 338 7.55 11.23 -8.21
C SER A 338 6.87 10.32 -7.21
N SER A 339 6.59 10.87 -6.02
CA SER A 339 6.01 10.09 -4.92
C SER A 339 4.48 10.10 -4.89
N GLU A 340 3.83 11.17 -5.33
CA GLU A 340 2.36 11.27 -5.35
C GLU A 340 1.85 12.04 -6.57
N PHE A 341 0.64 11.70 -7.00
CA PHE A 341 -0.09 12.49 -7.99
C PHE A 341 -1.19 13.29 -7.27
N VAL A 342 -0.87 14.55 -6.94
CA VAL A 342 -1.80 15.50 -6.33
C VAL A 342 -1.82 16.74 -7.19
N VAL A 343 -2.96 17.04 -7.81
CA VAL A 343 -3.11 18.15 -8.75
C VAL A 343 -4.46 18.81 -8.60
N GLU A 344 -4.51 20.13 -8.69
CA GLU A 344 -5.77 20.86 -8.85
C GLU A 344 -6.16 20.81 -10.33
N ALA A 345 -7.24 20.08 -10.63
CA ALA A 345 -7.73 19.89 -11.99
C ALA A 345 -8.51 21.12 -12.51
N GLU A 346 -9.26 21.74 -11.62
CA GLU A 346 -9.96 23.01 -11.82
C GLU A 346 -10.17 23.67 -10.44
N PRO A 347 -10.52 24.99 -10.37
CA PRO A 347 -10.72 25.65 -9.09
C PRO A 347 -11.66 24.90 -8.15
N GLY A 348 -11.14 24.49 -6.99
CA GLY A 348 -11.88 23.73 -5.98
C GLY A 348 -11.97 22.22 -6.24
N VAL A 349 -11.34 21.68 -7.29
CA VAL A 349 -11.30 20.23 -7.56
C VAL A 349 -9.87 19.72 -7.54
N THR A 350 -9.58 18.85 -6.60
CA THR A 350 -8.25 18.25 -6.42
C THR A 350 -8.29 16.75 -6.72
N ILE A 351 -7.42 16.28 -7.60
CA ILE A 351 -7.17 14.84 -7.83
C ILE A 351 -6.06 14.39 -6.86
N VAL A 352 -6.31 13.28 -6.16
CA VAL A 352 -5.31 12.63 -5.29
C VAL A 352 -5.17 11.17 -5.70
N ASN A 353 -4.00 10.79 -6.22
CA ASN A 353 -3.78 9.48 -6.82
C ASN A 353 -2.31 9.01 -6.67
N ALA A 354 -2.01 7.78 -7.03
CA ALA A 354 -0.67 7.16 -7.14
C ALA A 354 0.24 7.40 -5.93
N ILE A 355 -0.22 7.01 -4.74
CA ILE A 355 0.48 7.27 -3.46
C ILE A 355 1.76 6.45 -3.34
N GLY A 356 2.88 7.10 -2.95
CA GLY A 356 4.20 6.49 -2.84
C GLY A 356 4.77 6.05 -4.19
N GLY A 357 4.51 6.82 -5.24
CA GLY A 357 4.82 6.43 -6.62
C GLY A 357 3.92 5.31 -7.16
N GLY A 358 3.03 4.80 -6.34
CA GLY A 358 2.13 3.66 -6.56
C GLY A 358 2.46 2.48 -5.65
N GLY A 359 1.42 1.84 -5.09
CA GLY A 359 1.54 0.64 -4.24
C GLY A 359 1.62 0.90 -2.73
N LEU A 360 1.95 2.10 -2.26
CA LEU A 360 2.10 2.39 -0.83
C LEU A 360 0.86 3.07 -0.19
N GLY A 361 -0.32 2.86 -0.75
CA GLY A 361 -1.55 3.50 -0.25
C GLY A 361 -1.84 3.23 1.23
N MET A 362 -1.70 2.00 1.69
CA MET A 362 -1.92 1.63 3.10
C MET A 362 -0.90 2.29 4.04
N THR A 363 0.31 2.53 3.56
CA THR A 363 1.42 3.09 4.33
C THR A 363 1.42 4.62 4.40
N LEU A 364 0.93 5.31 3.37
CA LEU A 364 1.13 6.76 3.25
C LEU A 364 -0.15 7.59 3.16
N SER A 365 -1.31 6.99 2.78
CA SER A 365 -2.51 7.77 2.44
C SER A 365 -3.05 8.63 3.59
N LEU A 366 -3.07 8.12 4.83
CA LEU A 366 -3.64 8.86 5.96
C LEU A 366 -2.80 10.10 6.32
N GLY A 367 -1.47 9.95 6.35
CA GLY A 367 -0.56 11.07 6.60
C GLY A 367 -0.58 12.09 5.47
N LEU A 368 -0.60 11.63 4.21
CA LEU A 368 -0.70 12.51 3.04
C LEU A 368 -2.02 13.29 3.03
N ALA A 369 -3.13 12.62 3.34
CA ALA A 369 -4.43 13.27 3.40
C ALA A 369 -4.45 14.43 4.43
N ASP A 370 -3.83 14.23 5.59
CA ASP A 370 -3.71 15.30 6.58
C ASP A 370 -2.88 16.49 6.05
N GLU A 371 -1.81 16.24 5.30
CA GLU A 371 -0.99 17.29 4.67
C GLU A 371 -1.76 18.04 3.57
N VAL A 372 -2.44 17.31 2.68
CA VAL A 372 -3.22 17.87 1.57
C VAL A 372 -4.37 18.75 2.10
N VAL A 373 -5.13 18.21 3.06
CA VAL A 373 -6.28 18.93 3.63
C VAL A 373 -5.86 20.14 4.46
N ALA A 374 -4.70 20.08 5.12
CA ALA A 374 -4.14 21.21 5.87
C ALA A 374 -3.51 22.29 4.96
N GLY A 375 -3.41 22.06 3.65
CA GLY A 375 -2.68 22.95 2.73
C GLY A 375 -1.15 22.93 2.94
N ALA A 376 -0.64 21.93 3.66
CA ALA A 376 0.78 21.76 3.91
C ALA A 376 1.49 20.98 2.78
N TYR A 377 0.75 20.25 1.98
CA TYR A 377 1.27 19.56 0.79
C TYR A 377 1.51 20.60 -0.33
N ARG A 378 2.75 20.68 -0.79
CA ARG A 378 3.09 21.49 -1.97
C ARG A 378 3.18 20.57 -3.17
N SER A 379 2.21 20.69 -4.08
CA SER A 379 2.29 20.02 -5.38
C SER A 379 3.53 20.53 -6.12
N THR A 380 4.37 19.62 -6.57
CA THR A 380 5.47 19.93 -7.51
C THR A 380 4.97 20.06 -8.95
N ARG A 381 3.68 19.78 -9.17
CA ARG A 381 3.04 19.81 -10.49
C ARG A 381 2.10 20.97 -10.59
N SER A 382 2.38 21.90 -11.49
CA SER A 382 1.38 22.81 -12.03
C SER A 382 0.87 22.19 -13.35
N LEU A 383 -0.44 22.25 -13.59
CA LEU A 383 -0.95 22.07 -14.94
C LEU A 383 -0.34 23.21 -15.77
N ALA A 384 0.64 22.89 -16.63
CA ALA A 384 0.96 23.80 -17.71
C ALA A 384 -0.35 23.92 -18.51
N THR A 385 -0.94 25.12 -18.50
CA THR A 385 -2.05 25.46 -19.38
C THR A 385 -1.57 25.20 -20.82
N ALA A 386 -2.09 24.09 -21.40
CA ALA A 386 -1.93 23.81 -22.84
C ALA A 386 -2.83 24.76 -23.63
#